data_c8e034d7f0e028eab840e20307831396
#
_entry.id   c8e034d7f0e028eab840e20307831396
#
_cell.length_a   1.000
_cell.length_b   1.000
_cell.length_c   1.000
_cell.angle_alpha   90.00
_cell.angle_beta   90.00
_cell.angle_gamma   90.00
#
_symmetry.space_group_name_H-M   'P 1'
#
loop_
_entity.id
_entity.type
_entity.pdbx_description
1 polymer ?
#
loop_
_entity_poly.entity_id
_entity_poly.type
_entity_poly.pdbx_seq_one_letter_code
_entity_poly.pdbx_strand_id
1 'polypeptide(L)'
;MRLCLVLIVSLVLPSLSFGQLGGTSVFNGLNIQPSARVAAMGGAINAVVDSDIQLAAINPSLIDSAMSGSVMLSYVDYFAKTNFGNAAYARHINSKWNAAASLLFIAHGAMDQYDALGNNIGSFNAGEYALSLGASYKVDSLWTVGLNQKTFYANIAEYNSVALAFDFAATYHKPSKGFTAAFLVRNVGAQLKTFTPGTREKLPFEFQIGITKKPKYAPIRFSLVAENLQQWDLSYVNPNEANAVDPLTGELINDRKFQFGDLLMRHIVMGAEFLLGENIQIRGAYNYRRRQELGLTDRPGMAGFSFGMGLRIKKFHLSYARAIYHLAGPANHFSLVFKV
;
A
#
# COMPACT_ATOMS: atom_id res chain seq x y z
N MET A 1 14.92 23.25 -36.85
CA MET A 1 15.21 23.01 -35.45
C MET A 1 14.02 22.44 -34.65
N ARG A 2 12.79 22.89 -34.84
CA ARG A 2 11.62 22.33 -34.11
C ARG A 2 11.23 20.90 -34.53
N LEU A 3 11.42 20.52 -35.80
CA LEU A 3 11.09 19.17 -36.30
C LEU A 3 12.09 18.11 -35.79
N CYS A 4 13.36 18.44 -35.61
CA CYS A 4 14.37 17.52 -35.08
C CYS A 4 14.15 17.20 -33.59
N LEU A 5 13.60 18.15 -32.82
CA LEU A 5 13.32 17.94 -31.42
C LEU A 5 12.14 16.94 -31.19
N VAL A 6 11.14 16.97 -32.06
CA VAL A 6 10.00 16.05 -32.01
C VAL A 6 10.42 14.62 -32.41
N LEU A 7 11.35 14.49 -33.37
CA LEU A 7 11.87 13.17 -33.76
C LEU A 7 12.79 12.55 -32.69
N ILE A 8 13.52 13.35 -31.92
CA ILE A 8 14.37 12.85 -30.83
C ILE A 8 13.52 12.39 -29.63
N VAL A 9 12.40 13.06 -29.34
CA VAL A 9 11.50 12.66 -28.26
C VAL A 9 10.74 11.37 -28.59
N SER A 10 10.43 11.11 -29.86
CA SER A 10 9.76 9.85 -30.27
C SER A 10 10.70 8.64 -30.32
N LEU A 11 12.03 8.83 -30.37
CA LEU A 11 13.01 7.73 -30.33
C LEU A 11 13.39 7.28 -28.91
N VAL A 12 13.00 8.01 -27.86
CA VAL A 12 13.38 7.74 -26.46
C VAL A 12 12.26 7.06 -25.67
N LEU A 13 11.10 6.80 -26.29
CA LEU A 13 10.07 5.98 -25.65
C LEU A 13 10.37 4.49 -25.92
N PRO A 14 11.06 3.76 -25.01
CA PRO A 14 11.11 2.31 -25.13
C PRO A 14 9.67 1.81 -25.02
N SER A 15 9.24 1.02 -25.98
CA SER A 15 8.02 0.24 -25.89
C SER A 15 8.23 -0.79 -24.77
N LEU A 16 7.90 -0.41 -23.55
CA LEU A 16 7.88 -1.32 -22.41
C LEU A 16 6.67 -2.24 -22.59
N SER A 17 6.88 -3.40 -23.20
CA SER A 17 5.90 -4.48 -23.13
C SER A 17 5.96 -5.04 -21.72
N PHE A 18 4.98 -4.69 -20.89
CA PHE A 18 4.83 -5.25 -19.55
C PHE A 18 4.05 -6.55 -19.63
N GLY A 19 4.68 -7.64 -19.19
CA GLY A 19 3.97 -8.86 -18.87
C GLY A 19 3.07 -8.70 -17.64
N GLN A 20 2.40 -9.77 -17.28
CA GLN A 20 1.40 -9.85 -16.20
C GLN A 20 1.88 -9.25 -14.88
N LEU A 21 0.95 -8.64 -14.11
CA LEU A 21 1.20 -8.05 -12.78
C LEU A 21 1.60 -9.07 -11.71
N GLY A 22 1.23 -10.34 -11.90
CA GLY A 22 1.62 -11.44 -11.00
C GLY A 22 3.08 -11.84 -11.21
N GLY A 23 3.90 -11.81 -10.13
CA GLY A 23 5.31 -12.22 -10.21
C GLY A 23 6.26 -11.19 -10.81
N THR A 24 5.83 -9.95 -11.02
CA THR A 24 6.66 -8.88 -11.61
C THR A 24 7.62 -8.23 -10.63
N SER A 25 7.41 -8.40 -9.33
CA SER A 25 8.26 -7.84 -8.28
C SER A 25 8.42 -8.79 -7.12
N VAL A 26 9.57 -8.72 -6.48
CA VAL A 26 9.88 -9.36 -5.21
C VAL A 26 9.54 -8.41 -4.06
N PHE A 27 9.45 -8.91 -2.84
CA PHE A 27 9.18 -8.12 -1.64
C PHE A 27 7.86 -7.33 -1.69
N ASN A 28 6.79 -7.95 -2.15
CA ASN A 28 5.45 -7.37 -2.09
C ASN A 28 5.03 -6.98 -0.66
N GLY A 29 5.69 -7.54 0.35
CA GLY A 29 5.60 -7.13 1.75
C GLY A 29 5.89 -5.65 2.00
N LEU A 30 6.67 -4.97 1.13
CA LEU A 30 6.88 -3.51 1.19
C LEU A 30 5.58 -2.70 1.00
N ASN A 31 4.57 -3.29 0.38
CA ASN A 31 3.27 -2.66 0.13
C ASN A 31 2.20 -3.06 1.16
N ILE A 32 2.53 -3.95 2.10
CA ILE A 32 1.59 -4.34 3.16
C ILE A 32 1.33 -3.15 4.08
N GLN A 33 0.06 -2.96 4.42
CA GLN A 33 -0.40 -1.89 5.27
C GLN A 33 -0.87 -2.47 6.62
N PRO A 34 0.02 -2.54 7.63
CA PRO A 34 -0.33 -3.15 8.91
C PRO A 34 -1.28 -2.29 9.76
N SER A 35 -1.34 -0.99 9.49
CA SER A 35 -2.19 -0.06 10.22
C SER A 35 -3.67 -0.31 9.96
N ALA A 36 -4.46 -0.46 11.05
CA ALA A 36 -5.91 -0.63 10.96
C ALA A 36 -6.60 0.56 10.28
N ARG A 37 -6.14 1.78 10.53
CA ARG A 37 -6.69 2.97 9.87
C ARG A 37 -6.52 2.93 8.36
N VAL A 38 -5.32 2.58 7.92
CA VAL A 38 -5.02 2.52 6.48
C VAL A 38 -5.78 1.41 5.81
N ALA A 39 -5.88 0.24 6.45
CA ALA A 39 -6.65 -0.88 5.94
C ALA A 39 -8.14 -0.52 5.81
N ALA A 40 -8.74 0.17 6.80
CA ALA A 40 -10.11 0.66 6.76
C ALA A 40 -10.38 1.63 5.61
N MET A 41 -9.33 2.34 5.15
CA MET A 41 -9.38 3.30 4.06
C MET A 41 -8.93 2.70 2.71
N GLY A 42 -9.13 1.39 2.52
CA GLY A 42 -8.84 0.69 1.27
C GLY A 42 -7.36 0.39 1.03
N GLY A 43 -6.48 0.65 2.01
CA GLY A 43 -5.05 0.41 1.93
C GLY A 43 -4.23 1.57 1.35
N ALA A 44 -4.85 2.69 0.97
CA ALA A 44 -4.19 3.74 0.18
C ALA A 44 -4.43 5.18 0.67
N ILE A 45 -4.72 5.41 1.95
CA ILE A 45 -4.85 6.78 2.46
C ILE A 45 -3.47 7.42 2.65
N ASN A 46 -3.19 8.51 1.93
CA ASN A 46 -1.86 9.13 1.92
C ASN A 46 -1.84 10.68 2.01
N ALA A 47 -3.02 11.34 2.05
CA ALA A 47 -3.14 12.79 2.04
C ALA A 47 -3.98 13.32 3.23
N VAL A 48 -3.73 12.83 4.45
CA VAL A 48 -4.43 13.27 5.66
C VAL A 48 -3.44 13.79 6.68
N VAL A 49 -3.63 15.06 7.08
CA VAL A 49 -2.83 15.72 8.12
C VAL A 49 -3.70 15.85 9.38
N ASP A 50 -3.51 14.94 10.33
CA ASP A 50 -4.20 14.94 11.63
C ASP A 50 -3.36 14.30 12.76
N SER A 51 -2.05 14.28 12.56
CA SER A 51 -1.05 13.85 13.56
C SER A 51 -1.22 12.40 14.04
N ASP A 52 -1.71 11.52 13.16
CA ASP A 52 -1.83 10.09 13.45
C ASP A 52 -0.60 9.34 12.90
N ILE A 53 0.22 8.80 13.81
CA ILE A 53 1.43 8.03 13.46
C ILE A 53 1.14 6.81 12.56
N GLN A 54 -0.10 6.32 12.51
CA GLN A 54 -0.51 5.26 11.61
C GLN A 54 -0.27 5.58 10.13
N LEU A 55 -0.14 6.86 9.77
CA LEU A 55 0.10 7.34 8.41
C LEU A 55 1.57 7.59 8.09
N ALA A 56 2.44 7.66 9.11
CA ALA A 56 3.85 8.02 8.95
C ALA A 56 4.63 7.03 8.08
N ALA A 57 4.34 5.73 8.19
CA ALA A 57 4.99 4.69 7.39
C ALA A 57 4.58 4.70 5.91
N ILE A 58 3.43 5.31 5.59
CA ILE A 58 2.89 5.37 4.22
C ILE A 58 3.39 6.60 3.50
N ASN A 59 3.30 7.74 4.18
CA ASN A 59 3.70 9.02 3.66
C ASN A 59 4.59 9.74 4.68
N PRO A 60 5.93 9.75 4.49
CA PRO A 60 6.85 10.39 5.43
C PRO A 60 6.65 11.90 5.54
N SER A 61 6.06 12.58 4.56
CA SER A 61 5.77 14.01 4.65
C SER A 61 4.61 14.36 5.60
N LEU A 62 3.88 13.34 6.12
CA LEU A 62 2.84 13.53 7.14
C LEU A 62 3.37 13.51 8.58
N ILE A 63 4.64 13.14 8.78
CA ILE A 63 5.25 13.13 10.11
C ILE A 63 5.32 14.57 10.62
N ASP A 64 4.72 14.84 11.76
CA ASP A 64 4.67 16.18 12.35
C ASP A 64 5.07 16.22 13.82
N SER A 65 5.19 17.42 14.37
CA SER A 65 5.63 17.62 15.76
C SER A 65 4.65 17.07 16.79
N ALA A 66 3.35 17.00 16.46
CA ALA A 66 2.33 16.50 17.37
C ALA A 66 2.36 14.97 17.51
N MET A 67 2.99 14.28 16.58
CA MET A 67 3.27 12.83 16.68
C MET A 67 4.42 12.52 17.66
N SER A 68 5.18 13.50 18.12
CA SER A 68 6.33 13.28 19.01
C SER A 68 5.95 12.52 20.28
N GLY A 69 6.72 11.49 20.62
CA GLY A 69 6.45 10.58 21.72
C GLY A 69 5.32 9.59 21.46
N SER A 70 4.75 9.55 20.27
CA SER A 70 3.75 8.53 19.94
C SER A 70 4.41 7.22 19.59
N VAL A 71 3.89 6.14 20.19
CA VAL A 71 4.21 4.75 19.88
C VAL A 71 2.98 4.12 19.23
N MET A 72 3.17 3.39 18.14
CA MET A 72 2.15 2.56 17.51
C MET A 72 2.55 1.10 17.57
N LEU A 73 1.59 0.26 17.92
CA LEU A 73 1.67 -1.20 17.79
C LEU A 73 0.49 -1.65 16.92
N SER A 74 0.75 -2.48 15.94
CA SER A 74 -0.29 -3.03 15.06
C SER A 74 -0.11 -4.52 14.91
N TYR A 75 -1.23 -5.22 14.78
CA TYR A 75 -1.30 -6.65 14.50
C TYR A 75 -2.38 -6.92 13.48
N VAL A 76 -2.09 -7.80 12.53
CA VAL A 76 -3.01 -8.23 11.50
C VAL A 76 -3.11 -9.74 11.52
N ASP A 77 -4.31 -10.21 11.74
CA ASP A 77 -4.71 -11.61 11.53
C ASP A 77 -5.16 -11.76 10.08
N TYR A 78 -4.33 -12.44 9.30
CA TYR A 78 -4.52 -12.64 7.88
C TYR A 78 -4.90 -14.10 7.61
N PHE A 79 -5.34 -14.41 6.40
CA PHE A 79 -5.66 -15.79 6.03
C PHE A 79 -4.39 -16.65 5.86
N ALA A 80 -4.55 -17.97 5.74
CA ALA A 80 -3.49 -18.97 5.53
C ALA A 80 -2.38 -18.96 6.60
N LYS A 81 -2.73 -18.69 7.88
CA LYS A 81 -1.80 -18.63 9.03
C LYS A 81 -0.73 -17.54 8.90
N THR A 82 -0.89 -16.58 7.98
CA THR A 82 0.01 -15.45 7.86
C THR A 82 -0.40 -14.36 8.83
N ASN A 83 0.57 -13.80 9.54
CA ASN A 83 0.35 -12.73 10.50
C ASN A 83 1.37 -11.62 10.27
N PHE A 84 0.92 -10.36 10.47
CA PHE A 84 1.80 -9.20 10.39
C PHE A 84 1.79 -8.45 11.70
N GLY A 85 2.90 -7.86 12.06
CA GLY A 85 2.98 -6.92 13.15
C GLY A 85 3.83 -5.71 12.76
N ASN A 86 3.50 -4.56 13.33
CA ASN A 86 4.28 -3.34 13.14
C ASN A 86 4.38 -2.58 14.45
N ALA A 87 5.59 -2.08 14.74
CA ALA A 87 5.84 -1.12 15.80
C ALA A 87 6.41 0.15 15.18
N ALA A 88 5.95 1.32 15.59
CA ALA A 88 6.47 2.60 15.12
C ALA A 88 6.59 3.61 16.25
N TYR A 89 7.57 4.52 16.11
CA TYR A 89 7.82 5.61 17.03
C TYR A 89 8.13 6.89 16.25
N ALA A 90 7.58 8.02 16.69
CA ALA A 90 7.85 9.31 16.08
C ALA A 90 8.45 10.29 17.09
N ARG A 91 9.34 11.15 16.61
CA ARG A 91 10.02 12.18 17.40
C ARG A 91 10.14 13.49 16.65
N HIS A 92 9.83 14.56 17.34
CA HIS A 92 10.13 15.92 16.91
C HIS A 92 11.61 16.23 17.15
N ILE A 93 12.30 16.73 16.14
CA ILE A 93 13.73 17.05 16.21
C ILE A 93 13.91 18.56 16.42
N ASN A 94 13.29 19.39 15.57
CA ASN A 94 13.32 20.84 15.66
C ASN A 94 12.14 21.46 14.87
N SER A 95 12.08 22.76 14.80
CA SER A 95 10.97 23.50 14.18
C SER A 95 10.64 23.09 12.74
N LYS A 96 11.58 22.48 12.00
CA LYS A 96 11.39 22.07 10.62
C LYS A 96 11.46 20.55 10.41
N TRP A 97 12.17 19.82 11.30
CA TRP A 97 12.43 18.40 11.11
C TRP A 97 11.69 17.53 12.13
N ASN A 98 11.04 16.49 11.62
CA ASN A 98 10.50 15.40 12.42
C ASN A 98 10.98 14.07 11.85
N ALA A 99 11.04 13.04 12.67
CA ALA A 99 11.46 11.71 12.29
C ALA A 99 10.53 10.65 12.85
N ALA A 100 10.46 9.51 12.16
CA ALA A 100 9.80 8.31 12.65
C ALA A 100 10.60 7.08 12.26
N ALA A 101 10.53 6.05 13.10
CA ALA A 101 11.08 4.74 12.79
C ALA A 101 9.96 3.71 12.90
N SER A 102 9.96 2.69 12.06
CA SER A 102 9.05 1.56 12.19
C SER A 102 9.71 0.25 11.83
N LEU A 103 9.25 -0.82 12.48
CA LEU A 103 9.65 -2.19 12.22
C LEU A 103 8.41 -3.01 11.90
N LEU A 104 8.33 -3.50 10.68
CA LEU A 104 7.31 -4.45 10.22
C LEU A 104 7.90 -5.85 10.25
N PHE A 105 7.11 -6.83 10.70
CA PHE A 105 7.39 -8.24 10.50
C PHE A 105 6.19 -8.94 9.87
N ILE A 106 6.47 -9.96 9.05
CA ILE A 106 5.50 -10.82 8.40
C ILE A 106 5.92 -12.27 8.69
N ALA A 107 5.03 -13.04 9.28
CA ALA A 107 5.23 -14.46 9.55
C ALA A 107 4.24 -15.26 8.72
N HIS A 108 4.73 -16.12 7.84
CA HIS A 108 3.90 -16.95 6.97
C HIS A 108 3.51 -18.30 7.60
N GLY A 109 3.93 -18.54 8.85
CA GLY A 109 3.71 -19.81 9.53
C GLY A 109 4.63 -20.93 9.01
N ALA A 110 4.45 -22.12 9.54
CA ALA A 110 5.17 -23.30 9.08
C ALA A 110 4.50 -23.84 7.79
N MET A 111 5.34 -24.18 6.83
CA MET A 111 4.96 -24.77 5.54
C MET A 111 5.57 -26.16 5.43
N ASP A 112 4.78 -27.13 4.96
CA ASP A 112 5.28 -28.50 4.74
C ASP A 112 6.24 -28.51 3.56
N GLN A 113 7.33 -29.26 3.73
CA GLN A 113 8.36 -29.46 2.70
C GLN A 113 8.19 -30.85 2.08
N TYR A 114 8.19 -30.91 0.77
CA TYR A 114 8.05 -32.17 0.02
C TYR A 114 9.26 -32.39 -0.89
N ASP A 115 9.66 -33.65 -1.04
CA ASP A 115 10.65 -34.05 -2.02
C ASP A 115 10.07 -34.11 -3.46
N ALA A 116 10.90 -34.39 -4.45
CA ALA A 116 10.46 -34.48 -5.85
C ALA A 116 9.47 -35.64 -6.11
N LEU A 117 9.34 -36.60 -5.20
CA LEU A 117 8.44 -37.74 -5.24
C LEU A 117 7.12 -37.45 -4.50
N GLY A 118 6.99 -36.29 -3.87
CA GLY A 118 5.79 -35.88 -3.10
C GLY A 118 5.76 -36.40 -1.65
N ASN A 119 6.87 -36.95 -1.12
CA ASN A 119 6.95 -37.33 0.29
C ASN A 119 7.20 -36.12 1.16
N ASN A 120 6.50 -36.04 2.28
CA ASN A 120 6.77 -35.00 3.27
C ASN A 120 8.12 -35.24 3.94
N ILE A 121 9.07 -34.31 3.81
CA ILE A 121 10.42 -34.36 4.37
C ILE A 121 10.64 -33.41 5.54
N GLY A 122 9.56 -32.77 6.03
CA GLY A 122 9.61 -31.86 7.17
C GLY A 122 8.80 -30.58 6.96
N SER A 123 9.18 -29.52 7.65
CA SER A 123 8.57 -28.19 7.50
C SER A 123 9.63 -27.09 7.55
N PHE A 124 9.37 -25.98 6.92
CA PHE A 124 10.18 -24.77 6.98
C PHE A 124 9.34 -23.55 7.34
N ASN A 125 10.00 -22.49 7.79
CA ASN A 125 9.38 -21.20 8.06
C ASN A 125 9.80 -20.18 7.01
N ALA A 126 8.87 -19.27 6.68
CA ALA A 126 9.16 -18.08 5.90
C ALA A 126 8.78 -16.83 6.70
N GLY A 127 9.61 -15.81 6.60
CA GLY A 127 9.40 -14.54 7.29
C GLY A 127 10.04 -13.38 6.58
N GLU A 128 9.46 -12.21 6.78
CA GLU A 128 9.92 -10.97 6.18
C GLU A 128 9.96 -9.87 7.23
N TYR A 129 10.97 -9.00 7.15
CA TYR A 129 11.17 -7.90 8.08
C TYR A 129 11.49 -6.64 7.30
N ALA A 130 10.90 -5.51 7.69
CA ALA A 130 11.22 -4.21 7.11
C ALA A 130 11.47 -3.17 8.21
N LEU A 131 12.69 -2.64 8.25
CA LEU A 131 13.03 -1.47 9.04
C LEU A 131 12.87 -0.23 8.16
N SER A 132 12.05 0.72 8.62
CA SER A 132 11.81 1.99 7.93
C SER A 132 12.24 3.15 8.80
N LEU A 133 13.03 4.08 8.24
CA LEU A 133 13.48 5.30 8.88
C LEU A 133 12.99 6.48 8.05
N GLY A 134 12.01 7.22 8.59
CA GLY A 134 11.35 8.34 7.93
C GLY A 134 11.75 9.68 8.53
N ALA A 135 11.84 10.70 7.67
CA ALA A 135 12.03 12.08 8.07
C ALA A 135 11.12 13.00 7.26
N SER A 136 10.55 14.01 7.90
CA SER A 136 9.82 15.10 7.26
C SER A 136 10.55 16.42 7.43
N TYR A 137 10.45 17.27 6.42
CA TYR A 137 10.94 18.64 6.44
C TYR A 137 9.83 19.60 6.07
N LYS A 138 9.50 20.49 7.00
CA LYS A 138 8.52 21.56 6.79
C LYS A 138 9.16 22.69 5.98
N VAL A 139 8.80 22.79 4.69
CA VAL A 139 9.31 23.81 3.77
C VAL A 139 8.73 25.17 4.17
N ASP A 140 7.40 25.24 4.30
CA ASP A 140 6.65 26.41 4.72
C ASP A 140 5.37 26.02 5.48
N SER A 141 4.40 26.95 5.58
CA SER A 141 3.13 26.71 6.28
C SER A 141 2.18 25.78 5.51
N LEU A 142 2.40 25.55 4.22
CA LEU A 142 1.52 24.77 3.34
C LEU A 142 2.19 23.48 2.85
N TRP A 143 3.52 23.48 2.70
CA TRP A 143 4.27 22.39 2.10
C TRP A 143 5.17 21.68 3.11
N THR A 144 5.09 20.35 3.10
CA THR A 144 6.01 19.46 3.81
C THR A 144 6.51 18.39 2.83
N VAL A 145 7.79 18.13 2.82
CA VAL A 145 8.41 17.03 2.07
C VAL A 145 8.88 15.95 3.03
N GLY A 146 8.99 14.74 2.55
CA GLY A 146 9.41 13.60 3.36
C GLY A 146 10.24 12.59 2.58
N LEU A 147 11.11 11.94 3.30
CA LEU A 147 11.94 10.83 2.84
C LEU A 147 11.78 9.66 3.80
N ASN A 148 11.64 8.46 3.28
CA ASN A 148 11.68 7.23 4.05
C ASN A 148 12.68 6.27 3.44
N GLN A 149 13.61 5.75 4.23
CA GLN A 149 14.54 4.69 3.86
C GLN A 149 14.02 3.38 4.44
N LYS A 150 13.95 2.35 3.62
CA LYS A 150 13.48 1.01 3.97
C LYS A 150 14.57 -0.02 3.73
N THR A 151 14.91 -0.77 4.75
CA THR A 151 15.74 -1.98 4.60
C THR A 151 14.84 -3.18 4.80
N PHE A 152 14.79 -4.06 3.80
CA PHE A 152 13.94 -5.23 3.80
C PHE A 152 14.81 -6.50 3.82
N TYR A 153 14.45 -7.43 4.69
CA TYR A 153 15.06 -8.75 4.80
C TYR A 153 13.97 -9.81 4.71
N ALA A 154 14.16 -10.79 3.86
CA ALA A 154 13.27 -11.95 3.77
C ALA A 154 14.07 -13.25 3.83
N ASN A 155 13.50 -14.26 4.50
CA ASN A 155 14.00 -15.62 4.49
C ASN A 155 12.89 -16.60 4.13
N ILE A 156 13.20 -17.56 3.30
CA ILE A 156 12.32 -18.65 2.87
C ILE A 156 13.17 -19.93 2.91
N ALA A 157 12.90 -20.81 3.85
CA ALA A 157 13.72 -22.00 4.10
C ALA A 157 15.21 -21.62 4.29
N GLU A 158 16.10 -22.08 3.41
CA GLU A 158 17.53 -21.80 3.40
C GLU A 158 17.92 -20.53 2.62
N TYR A 159 16.97 -19.96 1.85
CA TYR A 159 17.22 -18.79 1.02
C TYR A 159 16.93 -17.51 1.77
N ASN A 160 17.77 -16.50 1.57
CA ASN A 160 17.52 -15.17 2.12
C ASN A 160 17.85 -14.08 1.11
N SER A 161 17.16 -12.96 1.24
CA SER A 161 17.33 -11.81 0.37
C SER A 161 17.27 -10.51 1.16
N VAL A 162 17.97 -9.48 0.69
CA VAL A 162 18.00 -8.14 1.27
C VAL A 162 17.72 -7.11 0.19
N ALA A 163 16.90 -6.12 0.50
CA ALA A 163 16.65 -4.99 -0.38
C ALA A 163 16.77 -3.66 0.37
N LEU A 164 17.13 -2.61 -0.37
CA LEU A 164 17.11 -1.24 0.08
C LEU A 164 16.22 -0.43 -0.84
N ALA A 165 15.30 0.33 -0.26
CA ALA A 165 14.37 1.18 -0.99
C ALA A 165 14.21 2.54 -0.31
N PHE A 166 13.79 3.54 -1.09
CA PHE A 166 13.47 4.87 -0.62
C PHE A 166 12.08 5.28 -1.09
N ASP A 167 11.36 6.00 -0.21
CA ASP A 167 10.12 6.69 -0.59
C ASP A 167 10.35 8.20 -0.49
N PHE A 168 9.86 8.92 -1.48
CA PHE A 168 9.85 10.38 -1.52
C PHE A 168 8.41 10.87 -1.49
N ALA A 169 8.14 11.87 -0.69
CA ALA A 169 6.79 12.41 -0.56
C ALA A 169 6.79 13.93 -0.48
N ALA A 170 5.71 14.52 -1.00
CA ALA A 170 5.41 15.94 -0.83
C ALA A 170 3.92 16.09 -0.50
N THR A 171 3.61 16.84 0.55
CA THR A 171 2.23 17.13 0.97
C THR A 171 1.99 18.62 0.97
N TYR A 172 0.92 19.04 0.28
CA TYR A 172 0.32 20.34 0.35
C TYR A 172 -0.89 20.29 1.27
N HIS A 173 -0.90 21.10 2.33
CA HIS A 173 -2.00 21.15 3.27
C HIS A 173 -2.47 22.59 3.47
N LYS A 174 -3.75 22.86 3.19
CA LYS A 174 -4.41 24.16 3.41
C LYS A 174 -5.53 24.02 4.44
N PRO A 175 -5.23 24.22 5.75
CA PRO A 175 -6.20 24.03 6.84
C PRO A 175 -7.47 24.86 6.68
N SER A 176 -7.35 26.13 6.24
CA SER A 176 -8.48 27.04 6.05
C SER A 176 -9.52 26.55 5.05
N LYS A 177 -9.08 25.71 4.09
CA LYS A 177 -9.97 25.07 3.10
C LYS A 177 -10.31 23.62 3.46
N GLY A 178 -9.76 23.05 4.53
CA GLY A 178 -9.87 21.62 4.84
C GLY A 178 -9.41 20.72 3.66
N PHE A 179 -8.37 21.14 2.95
CA PHE A 179 -7.88 20.48 1.76
C PHE A 179 -6.43 20.03 1.94
N THR A 180 -6.15 18.79 1.56
CA THR A 180 -4.79 18.22 1.50
C THR A 180 -4.61 17.51 0.17
N ALA A 181 -3.44 17.67 -0.42
CA ALA A 181 -2.98 16.88 -1.57
C ALA A 181 -1.60 16.34 -1.27
N ALA A 182 -1.31 15.13 -1.71
CA ALA A 182 -0.01 14.48 -1.55
C ALA A 182 0.42 13.78 -2.83
N PHE A 183 1.72 13.80 -3.06
CA PHE A 183 2.39 13.06 -4.13
C PHE A 183 3.45 12.17 -3.52
N LEU A 184 3.51 10.90 -3.95
CA LEU A 184 4.42 9.90 -3.43
C LEU A 184 5.08 9.13 -4.57
N VAL A 185 6.38 8.90 -4.41
CA VAL A 185 7.17 7.93 -5.18
C VAL A 185 7.67 6.91 -4.17
N ARG A 186 7.28 5.66 -4.33
CA ARG A 186 7.55 4.61 -3.33
C ARG A 186 8.47 3.54 -3.89
N ASN A 187 9.24 2.94 -2.98
CA ASN A 187 10.07 1.76 -3.21
C ASN A 187 11.10 1.95 -4.36
N VAL A 188 11.69 3.14 -4.46
CA VAL A 188 12.82 3.41 -5.36
C VAL A 188 14.06 2.74 -4.81
N GLY A 189 14.52 1.64 -5.41
CA GLY A 189 15.63 0.89 -4.85
C GLY A 189 15.96 -0.39 -5.60
N ALA A 190 16.71 -1.26 -4.94
CA ALA A 190 17.14 -2.53 -5.54
C ALA A 190 17.36 -3.62 -4.47
N GLN A 191 17.32 -4.87 -4.93
CA GLN A 191 17.87 -6.00 -4.17
C GLN A 191 19.39 -5.83 -4.03
N LEU A 192 19.88 -5.90 -2.80
CA LEU A 192 21.31 -5.94 -2.48
C LEU A 192 21.82 -7.40 -2.47
N LYS A 193 21.00 -8.32 -1.96
CA LYS A 193 21.23 -9.75 -2.00
C LYS A 193 19.98 -10.43 -2.56
N THR A 194 20.18 -11.28 -3.57
CA THR A 194 19.11 -12.05 -4.23
C THR A 194 18.90 -13.40 -3.57
N PHE A 195 17.71 -13.98 -3.65
CA PHE A 195 17.44 -15.33 -3.17
C PHE A 195 18.31 -16.36 -3.90
N THR A 196 18.38 -16.26 -5.23
CA THR A 196 19.22 -17.11 -6.09
C THR A 196 20.32 -16.28 -6.72
N PRO A 197 21.59 -16.70 -6.65
CA PRO A 197 22.70 -15.97 -7.26
C PRO A 197 22.44 -15.69 -8.76
N GLY A 198 22.69 -14.44 -9.18
CA GLY A 198 22.56 -14.04 -10.58
C GLY A 198 21.14 -13.60 -11.00
N THR A 199 20.10 -13.83 -10.22
CA THR A 199 18.71 -13.46 -10.54
C THR A 199 18.29 -12.24 -9.72
N ARG A 200 18.40 -11.03 -10.29
CA ARG A 200 17.93 -9.80 -9.66
C ARG A 200 16.50 -9.48 -10.09
N GLU A 201 15.62 -9.33 -9.13
CA GLU A 201 14.22 -9.01 -9.35
C GLU A 201 13.94 -7.55 -8.99
N LYS A 202 12.87 -6.99 -9.58
CA LYS A 202 12.46 -5.59 -9.34
C LYS A 202 11.75 -5.46 -8.00
N LEU A 203 11.91 -4.32 -7.34
CA LEU A 203 11.08 -3.92 -6.20
C LEU A 203 9.72 -3.40 -6.68
N PRO A 204 8.68 -3.39 -5.82
CA PRO A 204 7.35 -2.90 -6.16
C PRO A 204 7.32 -1.36 -6.18
N PHE A 205 7.96 -0.78 -7.18
CA PHE A 205 8.00 0.66 -7.42
C PHE A 205 6.60 1.21 -7.71
N GLU A 206 6.27 2.37 -7.13
CA GLU A 206 4.91 2.91 -7.24
C GLU A 206 4.87 4.44 -7.18
N PHE A 207 4.05 5.03 -8.08
CA PHE A 207 3.60 6.43 -7.99
C PHE A 207 2.19 6.51 -7.45
N GLN A 208 1.97 7.44 -6.51
CA GLN A 208 0.66 7.72 -5.94
C GLN A 208 0.40 9.22 -5.87
N ILE A 209 -0.88 9.59 -6.10
CA ILE A 209 -1.40 10.93 -5.82
C ILE A 209 -2.63 10.76 -4.93
N GLY A 210 -2.70 11.52 -3.85
CA GLY A 210 -3.86 11.53 -2.98
C GLY A 210 -4.41 12.93 -2.78
N ILE A 211 -5.71 13.01 -2.63
CA ILE A 211 -6.41 14.23 -2.22
C ILE A 211 -7.39 13.91 -1.10
N THR A 212 -7.51 14.83 -0.16
CA THR A 212 -8.46 14.73 0.94
C THR A 212 -9.17 16.06 1.14
N LYS A 213 -10.48 15.98 1.37
CA LYS A 213 -11.34 17.12 1.64
C LYS A 213 -12.17 16.87 2.90
N LYS A 214 -12.05 17.79 3.86
CA LYS A 214 -12.91 17.88 5.04
C LYS A 214 -13.76 19.15 4.92
N PRO A 215 -15.05 19.06 4.62
CA PRO A 215 -15.95 20.22 4.62
C PRO A 215 -16.01 20.88 6.02
N LYS A 216 -16.16 22.20 6.08
CA LYS A 216 -16.10 22.97 7.33
C LYS A 216 -17.19 22.59 8.33
N TYR A 217 -18.39 22.29 7.84
CA TYR A 217 -19.60 22.09 8.66
C TYR A 217 -20.06 20.65 8.72
N ALA A 218 -19.35 19.72 8.10
CA ALA A 218 -19.70 18.31 8.11
C ALA A 218 -18.65 17.48 8.87
N PRO A 219 -19.07 16.56 9.74
CA PRO A 219 -18.17 15.68 10.46
C PRO A 219 -17.67 14.51 9.58
N ILE A 220 -17.40 14.81 8.31
CA ILE A 220 -16.97 13.82 7.34
C ILE A 220 -15.74 14.31 6.60
N ARG A 221 -14.84 13.38 6.28
CA ARG A 221 -13.65 13.59 5.46
C ARG A 221 -13.65 12.60 4.33
N PHE A 222 -13.53 13.08 3.12
CA PHE A 222 -13.42 12.28 1.90
C PHE A 222 -11.98 12.19 1.46
N SER A 223 -11.52 11.01 1.06
CA SER A 223 -10.20 10.78 0.51
C SER A 223 -10.31 10.04 -0.82
N LEU A 224 -9.53 10.49 -1.78
CA LEU A 224 -9.37 9.86 -3.09
C LEU A 224 -7.88 9.67 -3.32
N VAL A 225 -7.47 8.45 -3.65
CA VAL A 225 -6.08 8.13 -3.98
C VAL A 225 -6.04 7.45 -5.33
N ALA A 226 -5.15 7.93 -6.17
CA ALA A 226 -4.75 7.28 -7.40
C ALA A 226 -3.42 6.57 -7.16
N GLU A 227 -3.39 5.25 -7.33
CA GLU A 227 -2.24 4.38 -7.08
C GLU A 227 -1.76 3.70 -8.36
N ASN A 228 -0.51 3.20 -8.36
CA ASN A 228 0.12 2.49 -9.49
C ASN A 228 0.17 3.31 -10.79
N LEU A 229 0.37 4.63 -10.71
CA LEU A 229 0.35 5.54 -11.87
C LEU A 229 1.53 5.34 -12.84
N GLN A 230 2.54 4.53 -12.49
CA GLN A 230 3.65 4.14 -13.36
C GLN A 230 3.25 3.13 -14.44
N GLN A 231 2.11 2.48 -14.29
CA GLN A 231 1.63 1.47 -15.23
C GLN A 231 0.14 1.72 -15.48
N TRP A 232 -0.22 2.06 -16.72
CA TRP A 232 -1.60 2.42 -17.06
C TRP A 232 -2.53 1.20 -17.08
N ASP A 233 -2.08 0.10 -17.67
CA ASP A 233 -2.88 -1.12 -17.74
C ASP A 233 -2.59 -2.00 -16.50
N LEU A 234 -3.55 -2.03 -15.59
CA LEU A 234 -3.57 -2.87 -14.39
C LEU A 234 -4.52 -4.07 -14.55
N SER A 235 -4.94 -4.38 -15.75
CA SER A 235 -5.80 -5.53 -15.98
C SER A 235 -5.01 -6.83 -15.91
N TYR A 236 -5.64 -7.85 -15.35
CA TYR A 236 -5.15 -9.22 -15.38
C TYR A 236 -6.05 -10.05 -16.28
N VAL A 237 -5.47 -10.66 -17.29
CA VAL A 237 -6.13 -11.66 -18.13
C VAL A 237 -5.49 -13.01 -17.85
N ASN A 238 -6.30 -13.98 -17.44
CA ASN A 238 -5.81 -15.34 -17.24
C ASN A 238 -5.24 -15.89 -18.57
N PRO A 239 -3.96 -16.30 -18.62
CA PRO A 239 -3.34 -16.78 -19.85
C PRO A 239 -4.07 -17.96 -20.49
N ASN A 240 -4.72 -18.80 -19.69
CA ASN A 240 -5.52 -19.92 -20.16
C ASN A 240 -6.85 -19.49 -20.79
N GLU A 241 -7.34 -18.30 -20.46
CA GLU A 241 -8.56 -17.72 -21.02
C GLU A 241 -8.26 -16.72 -22.15
N ALA A 242 -7.07 -16.12 -22.15
CA ALA A 242 -6.68 -15.12 -23.15
C ALA A 242 -6.64 -15.68 -24.58
N ASN A 243 -6.37 -16.97 -24.73
CA ASN A 243 -6.27 -17.68 -26.01
C ASN A 243 -7.43 -18.68 -26.20
N ALA A 244 -8.44 -18.66 -25.34
CA ALA A 244 -9.59 -19.53 -25.48
C ALA A 244 -10.39 -19.12 -26.73
N VAL A 245 -10.45 -20.00 -27.70
CA VAL A 245 -11.20 -19.85 -28.95
C VAL A 245 -12.50 -20.61 -28.80
N ASP A 246 -13.61 -19.99 -29.17
CA ASP A 246 -14.90 -20.70 -29.26
C ASP A 246 -14.78 -21.81 -30.33
N PRO A 247 -14.97 -23.07 -29.93
CA PRO A 247 -14.83 -24.19 -30.85
C PRO A 247 -15.81 -24.14 -32.03
N LEU A 248 -16.91 -23.38 -31.94
CA LEU A 248 -17.96 -23.30 -32.95
C LEU A 248 -17.77 -22.11 -33.90
N THR A 249 -17.30 -20.97 -33.37
CA THR A 249 -17.21 -19.72 -34.17
C THR A 249 -15.76 -19.42 -34.56
N GLY A 250 -14.76 -20.03 -33.95
CA GLY A 250 -13.34 -19.72 -34.16
C GLY A 250 -12.93 -18.35 -33.62
N GLU A 251 -13.80 -17.64 -32.91
CA GLU A 251 -13.50 -16.34 -32.32
C GLU A 251 -12.90 -16.48 -30.92
N LEU A 252 -12.08 -15.52 -30.53
CA LEU A 252 -11.54 -15.46 -29.17
C LEU A 252 -12.68 -15.22 -28.17
N ILE A 253 -12.88 -16.16 -27.25
CA ILE A 253 -13.93 -16.09 -26.21
C ILE A 253 -13.76 -14.85 -25.31
N ASN A 254 -12.51 -14.34 -25.17
CA ASN A 254 -12.15 -13.24 -24.29
C ASN A 254 -11.42 -12.10 -25.01
N ASP A 255 -12.03 -11.50 -26.04
CA ASP A 255 -11.58 -10.19 -26.56
C ASP A 255 -12.05 -9.07 -25.60
N ARG A 256 -11.65 -9.16 -24.30
CA ARG A 256 -11.94 -8.13 -23.30
C ARG A 256 -11.08 -6.90 -23.56
N LYS A 257 -11.53 -6.04 -24.46
CA LYS A 257 -11.00 -4.67 -24.55
C LYS A 257 -11.49 -3.89 -23.33
N PHE A 258 -10.61 -3.72 -22.35
CA PHE A 258 -10.93 -2.89 -21.19
C PHE A 258 -11.19 -1.45 -21.64
N GLN A 259 -12.35 -0.92 -21.30
CA GLN A 259 -12.68 0.46 -21.60
C GLN A 259 -11.82 1.40 -20.74
N PHE A 260 -11.54 2.61 -21.25
CA PHE A 260 -10.79 3.64 -20.55
C PHE A 260 -11.28 3.87 -19.11
N GLY A 261 -12.60 3.86 -18.91
CA GLY A 261 -13.19 4.04 -17.57
C GLY A 261 -12.85 2.91 -16.61
N ASP A 262 -12.80 1.64 -17.06
CA ASP A 262 -12.39 0.51 -16.23
C ASP A 262 -10.90 0.64 -15.86
N LEU A 263 -10.02 0.92 -16.83
CA LEU A 263 -8.60 1.11 -16.59
C LEU A 263 -8.35 2.24 -15.59
N LEU A 264 -9.01 3.39 -15.76
CA LEU A 264 -8.89 4.52 -14.84
C LEU A 264 -9.35 4.15 -13.42
N MET A 265 -10.51 3.48 -13.30
CA MET A 265 -11.06 3.12 -11.98
C MET A 265 -10.21 2.10 -11.23
N ARG A 266 -9.40 1.29 -11.92
CA ARG A 266 -8.43 0.38 -11.29
C ARG A 266 -7.33 1.09 -10.53
N HIS A 267 -7.06 2.34 -10.86
CA HIS A 267 -6.12 3.19 -10.09
C HIS A 267 -6.75 3.84 -8.86
N ILE A 268 -8.08 3.91 -8.78
CA ILE A 268 -8.77 4.77 -7.81
C ILE A 268 -9.19 3.99 -6.58
N VAL A 269 -8.79 4.52 -5.41
CA VAL A 269 -9.28 4.12 -4.09
C VAL A 269 -10.04 5.29 -3.49
N MET A 270 -11.30 5.06 -3.11
CA MET A 270 -12.18 6.05 -2.49
C MET A 270 -12.44 5.69 -1.05
N GLY A 271 -12.36 6.67 -0.16
CA GLY A 271 -12.64 6.46 1.26
C GLY A 271 -13.34 7.62 1.91
N ALA A 272 -14.04 7.34 2.99
CA ALA A 272 -14.68 8.32 3.84
C ALA A 272 -14.46 8.01 5.32
N GLU A 273 -14.21 9.05 6.11
CA GLU A 273 -14.11 8.98 7.57
C GLU A 273 -15.17 9.88 8.19
N PHE A 274 -16.04 9.30 9.00
CA PHE A 274 -16.99 10.02 9.85
C PHE A 274 -16.33 10.31 11.20
N LEU A 275 -16.19 11.59 11.54
CA LEU A 275 -15.51 12.08 12.73
C LEU A 275 -16.56 12.49 13.77
N LEU A 276 -16.96 11.52 14.61
CA LEU A 276 -17.99 11.73 15.63
C LEU A 276 -17.36 12.30 16.91
N GLY A 277 -17.29 13.62 16.96
CA GLY A 277 -16.53 14.33 17.98
C GLY A 277 -15.02 14.12 17.83
N GLU A 278 -14.30 14.15 18.96
CA GLU A 278 -12.84 13.97 18.99
C GLU A 278 -12.43 12.50 19.21
N ASN A 279 -13.36 11.67 19.66
CA ASN A 279 -13.06 10.36 20.22
C ASN A 279 -13.42 9.18 19.31
N ILE A 280 -14.47 9.32 18.49
CA ILE A 280 -14.97 8.19 17.68
C ILE A 280 -14.82 8.51 16.19
N GLN A 281 -14.33 7.56 15.45
CA GLN A 281 -14.15 7.65 14.01
C GLN A 281 -14.67 6.37 13.37
N ILE A 282 -15.52 6.50 12.36
CA ILE A 282 -16.02 5.39 11.56
C ILE A 282 -15.48 5.58 10.15
N ARG A 283 -14.97 4.52 9.55
CA ARG A 283 -14.25 4.55 8.27
C ARG A 283 -14.84 3.53 7.32
N GLY A 284 -14.88 3.90 6.06
CA GLY A 284 -15.23 2.98 4.99
C GLY A 284 -14.54 3.37 3.69
N ALA A 285 -14.16 2.39 2.91
CA ALA A 285 -13.49 2.61 1.64
C ALA A 285 -13.84 1.53 0.61
N TYR A 286 -13.62 1.89 -0.64
CA TYR A 286 -13.79 1.02 -1.78
C TYR A 286 -12.57 1.10 -2.70
N ASN A 287 -11.98 -0.05 -2.99
CA ASN A 287 -10.87 -0.23 -3.93
C ASN A 287 -11.40 -1.04 -5.13
N TYR A 288 -11.58 -0.33 -6.26
CA TYR A 288 -12.14 -0.92 -7.46
C TYR A 288 -11.27 -2.02 -8.05
N ARG A 289 -9.94 -1.82 -8.11
CA ARG A 289 -8.99 -2.83 -8.59
C ARG A 289 -9.12 -4.13 -7.80
N ARG A 290 -9.09 -4.02 -6.46
CA ARG A 290 -9.25 -5.18 -5.56
C ARG A 290 -10.58 -5.90 -5.79
N ARG A 291 -11.65 -5.16 -6.10
CA ARG A 291 -12.94 -5.73 -6.47
C ARG A 291 -12.85 -6.58 -7.74
N GLN A 292 -12.16 -6.07 -8.78
CA GLN A 292 -12.05 -6.76 -10.06
C GLN A 292 -11.11 -7.96 -10.02
N GLU A 293 -10.00 -7.86 -9.27
CA GLU A 293 -8.98 -8.90 -9.21
C GLU A 293 -9.33 -10.04 -8.23
N LEU A 294 -10.02 -9.73 -7.13
CA LEU A 294 -10.25 -10.65 -6.03
C LEU A 294 -11.71 -11.09 -5.87
N GLY A 295 -12.63 -10.48 -6.61
CA GLY A 295 -14.03 -10.89 -6.66
C GLY A 295 -14.19 -12.12 -7.56
N LEU A 296 -14.91 -13.14 -7.09
CA LEU A 296 -15.34 -14.25 -7.96
C LEU A 296 -16.51 -13.81 -8.82
N THR A 297 -16.53 -14.23 -10.10
CA THR A 297 -17.58 -13.89 -11.05
C THR A 297 -18.96 -14.35 -10.56
N ASP A 298 -19.03 -15.58 -10.03
CA ASP A 298 -20.29 -16.19 -9.60
C ASP A 298 -20.73 -15.73 -8.19
N ARG A 299 -19.77 -15.29 -7.35
CA ARG A 299 -20.02 -14.83 -5.97
C ARG A 299 -19.14 -13.62 -5.66
N PRO A 300 -19.47 -12.45 -6.15
CA PRO A 300 -18.61 -11.27 -6.03
C PRO A 300 -18.43 -10.81 -4.56
N GLY A 301 -19.26 -11.23 -3.62
CA GLY A 301 -19.13 -10.91 -2.19
C GLY A 301 -18.91 -9.41 -1.94
N MET A 302 -18.17 -9.10 -0.88
CA MET A 302 -17.77 -7.73 -0.52
C MET A 302 -16.28 -7.45 -0.78
N ALA A 303 -15.60 -8.21 -1.67
CA ALA A 303 -14.22 -7.93 -2.04
C ALA A 303 -14.07 -6.48 -2.51
N GLY A 304 -12.99 -5.83 -2.14
CA GLY A 304 -12.73 -4.41 -2.42
C GLY A 304 -13.30 -3.43 -1.42
N PHE A 305 -14.27 -3.83 -0.56
CA PHE A 305 -14.73 -3.00 0.54
C PHE A 305 -13.86 -3.17 1.78
N SER A 306 -13.68 -2.09 2.52
CA SER A 306 -12.98 -2.05 3.80
C SER A 306 -13.75 -1.17 4.77
N PHE A 307 -13.82 -1.60 6.03
CA PHE A 307 -14.51 -0.87 7.09
C PHE A 307 -13.62 -0.83 8.33
N GLY A 308 -13.81 0.18 9.15
CA GLY A 308 -13.10 0.26 10.41
C GLY A 308 -13.64 1.31 11.34
N MET A 309 -13.14 1.27 12.55
CA MET A 309 -13.47 2.22 13.61
C MET A 309 -12.21 2.62 14.37
N GLY A 310 -12.19 3.83 14.89
CA GLY A 310 -11.18 4.33 15.79
C GLY A 310 -11.84 4.87 17.05
N LEU A 311 -11.23 4.59 18.21
CA LEU A 311 -11.68 5.05 19.51
C LEU A 311 -10.50 5.66 20.27
N ARG A 312 -10.61 6.93 20.61
CA ARG A 312 -9.62 7.64 21.43
C ARG A 312 -10.11 7.75 22.87
N ILE A 313 -9.33 7.16 23.78
CA ILE A 313 -9.61 7.19 25.22
C ILE A 313 -8.37 7.75 25.92
N LYS A 314 -8.45 8.98 26.41
CA LYS A 314 -7.31 9.69 27.04
C LYS A 314 -6.07 9.68 26.13
N LYS A 315 -5.01 8.96 26.55
CA LYS A 315 -3.74 8.85 25.83
C LYS A 315 -3.73 7.71 24.79
N PHE A 316 -4.74 6.86 24.77
CA PHE A 316 -4.81 5.68 23.91
C PHE A 316 -5.72 5.93 22.71
N HIS A 317 -5.29 5.53 21.54
CA HIS A 317 -6.09 5.49 20.32
C HIS A 317 -6.11 4.05 19.81
N LEU A 318 -7.24 3.39 19.97
CA LEU A 318 -7.51 2.04 19.47
C LEU A 318 -8.13 2.14 18.09
N SER A 319 -7.68 1.34 17.16
CA SER A 319 -8.27 1.23 15.83
C SER A 319 -8.46 -0.23 15.47
N TYR A 320 -9.60 -0.52 14.89
CA TYR A 320 -9.93 -1.81 14.29
C TYR A 320 -10.35 -1.62 12.85
N ALA A 321 -9.94 -2.54 11.98
CA ALA A 321 -10.43 -2.59 10.62
C ALA A 321 -10.64 -4.03 10.16
N ARG A 322 -11.61 -4.18 9.27
CA ARG A 322 -11.87 -5.39 8.51
C ARG A 322 -11.77 -5.08 7.03
N ALA A 323 -10.75 -5.62 6.39
CA ALA A 323 -10.53 -5.48 4.96
C ALA A 323 -10.88 -6.80 4.26
N ILE A 324 -11.79 -6.73 3.30
CA ILE A 324 -12.30 -7.92 2.61
C ILE A 324 -11.49 -8.08 1.33
N TYR A 325 -10.49 -8.96 1.41
CA TYR A 325 -9.60 -9.23 0.30
C TYR A 325 -10.09 -10.35 -0.62
N HIS A 326 -10.69 -11.39 -0.05
CA HIS A 326 -11.16 -12.56 -0.79
C HIS A 326 -12.33 -13.22 -0.07
N LEU A 327 -13.12 -14.04 -0.77
CA LEU A 327 -14.20 -14.83 -0.16
C LEU A 327 -13.71 -15.86 0.88
N ALA A 328 -12.45 -16.27 0.80
CA ALA A 328 -11.83 -17.18 1.76
C ALA A 328 -11.74 -16.59 3.18
N GLY A 329 -11.79 -15.28 3.32
CA GLY A 329 -11.81 -14.60 4.61
C GLY A 329 -11.37 -13.14 4.53
N PRO A 330 -11.87 -12.31 5.43
CA PRO A 330 -11.38 -10.95 5.65
C PRO A 330 -10.11 -10.97 6.49
N ALA A 331 -9.25 -9.96 6.30
CA ALA A 331 -8.18 -9.66 7.23
C ALA A 331 -8.69 -8.74 8.35
N ASN A 332 -8.32 -9.04 9.58
CA ASN A 332 -8.63 -8.23 10.75
C ASN A 332 -7.37 -7.47 11.18
N HIS A 333 -7.48 -6.15 11.25
CA HIS A 333 -6.38 -5.27 11.62
C HIS A 333 -6.67 -4.61 12.97
N PHE A 334 -5.70 -4.66 13.86
CA PHE A 334 -5.75 -4.00 15.16
C PHE A 334 -4.58 -3.03 15.27
N SER A 335 -4.82 -1.83 15.75
CA SER A 335 -3.75 -0.86 16.03
C SER A 335 -4.01 -0.16 17.35
N LEU A 336 -2.96 -0.02 18.14
CA LEU A 336 -2.92 0.74 19.37
C LEU A 336 -1.88 1.85 19.20
N VAL A 337 -2.29 3.09 19.40
CA VAL A 337 -1.39 4.24 19.48
C VAL A 337 -1.48 4.83 20.88
N PHE A 338 -0.33 5.15 21.48
CA PHE A 338 -0.27 5.83 22.76
C PHE A 338 0.94 6.77 22.81
N LYS A 339 0.87 7.74 23.70
CA LYS A 339 1.92 8.73 23.88
C LYS A 339 2.70 8.45 25.15
N VAL A 340 4.03 8.40 25.00
CA VAL A 340 5.01 8.21 26.09
C VAL A 340 5.47 9.55 26.64
#